data_81c733650e6ec4c7e79f869608d58902
#
_entry.id   81c733650e6ec4c7e79f869608d58902
#
_cell.length_a   1.000
_cell.length_b   1.000
_cell.length_c   1.000
_cell.angle_alpha   90.00
_cell.angle_beta   90.00
_cell.angle_gamma   90.00
#
_symmetry.space_group_name_H-M   'P 1'
#
loop_
_entity.id
_entity.type
_entity.pdbx_description
1 polymer ?
#
loop_
_entity_poly.entity_id
_entity_poly.type
_entity_poly.pdbx_seq_one_letter_code
_entity_poly.pdbx_strand_id
1 'polypeptide(L)'
;MLAIGLCLILLLPSGMSATLVPTDYNTDVKPVNFYSANGSGVNEEHPEWGQAGTLLGRVANASHDPEANWMGLTDLPNTRNISNIVCAEPMAIPDERGLSDYNWLWGQFITHEIDFTLTQNGRVGGTGTPEQANILISEDDPQMGAPGGSQIRFFRSLYVNVTDDQGIQTREHPNSITTWIDGSSVYGSSIETSNWLRTFEDGKLKVSPNPWGDLLPVAQDDDQTAPPMSFVGFSADVRFIAGDSRANEHIALMSLHVLFIREHNRLAEEIAERNPDWTDEDIYQLARKLVAAQIQAITYEEFLPSLGVTLVPYSGYNSSINPQVTSSFATVAFRMGHSQTGDVFLRLDENREPIENGVMDLFDGFWTTRPVTEEGGIAPILRGVAAQTQAANDIYYGEDLRNHLFGMPGAGGMDLCAIDIQRGRDHGVPYYGDVRA
;
A
#
# COMPACT_ATOMS: atom_id res chain seq x y z
N MET A 1 7.65 -20.92 2.48
CA MET A 1 6.73 -22.07 2.52
C MET A 1 5.44 -21.80 3.29
N LEU A 2 5.42 -20.94 4.34
CA LEU A 2 4.20 -20.65 5.11
C LEU A 2 3.16 -19.79 4.37
N ALA A 3 3.53 -18.76 3.62
CA ALA A 3 2.56 -17.90 2.95
C ALA A 3 2.03 -18.48 1.63
N ILE A 4 2.83 -19.30 0.93
CA ILE A 4 2.29 -20.14 -0.15
C ILE A 4 1.24 -21.11 0.43
N GLY A 5 1.42 -21.54 1.68
CA GLY A 5 0.44 -22.31 2.44
C GLY A 5 -0.84 -21.54 2.70
N LEU A 6 -0.79 -20.27 3.15
CA LEU A 6 -1.97 -19.47 3.46
C LEU A 6 -2.78 -19.12 2.20
N CYS A 7 -2.12 -18.68 1.11
CA CYS A 7 -2.78 -18.48 -0.18
C CYS A 7 -3.37 -19.79 -0.76
N LEU A 8 -2.69 -20.93 -0.60
CA LEU A 8 -3.20 -22.23 -1.05
C LEU A 8 -4.40 -22.71 -0.24
N ILE A 9 -4.43 -22.48 1.08
CA ILE A 9 -5.54 -22.90 1.95
C ILE A 9 -6.83 -22.16 1.59
N LEU A 10 -6.74 -20.87 1.29
CA LEU A 10 -7.91 -20.05 0.91
C LEU A 10 -8.35 -20.26 -0.54
N LEU A 11 -7.57 -20.96 -1.36
CA LEU A 11 -7.85 -21.30 -2.74
C LEU A 11 -8.31 -22.74 -2.95
N LEU A 12 -8.40 -23.55 -1.88
CA LEU A 12 -8.88 -24.93 -1.97
C LEU A 12 -10.42 -25.00 -2.06
N PRO A 13 -10.99 -25.94 -2.83
CA PRO A 13 -12.43 -26.17 -2.85
C PRO A 13 -12.95 -26.51 -1.46
N SER A 14 -14.16 -26.06 -1.12
CA SER A 14 -14.86 -26.38 0.11
C SER A 14 -14.93 -27.91 0.31
N GLY A 15 -14.11 -28.45 1.20
CA GLY A 15 -14.04 -29.89 1.51
C GLY A 15 -12.64 -30.47 1.68
N MET A 16 -11.59 -29.75 1.32
CA MET A 16 -10.21 -30.15 1.66
C MET A 16 -9.72 -29.34 2.86
N SER A 17 -9.77 -29.96 4.03
CA SER A 17 -9.08 -29.44 5.22
C SER A 17 -7.58 -29.61 5.03
N ALA A 18 -6.92 -28.60 4.53
CA ALA A 18 -5.46 -28.57 4.52
C ALA A 18 -4.99 -27.90 5.83
N THR A 19 -4.65 -28.72 6.78
CA THR A 19 -3.88 -28.34 7.98
C THR A 19 -2.45 -27.97 7.59
N LEU A 20 -2.28 -26.81 6.95
CA LEU A 20 -0.97 -26.23 6.62
C LEU A 20 -0.67 -24.96 7.43
N VAL A 21 -1.61 -24.53 8.27
CA VAL A 21 -1.33 -23.52 9.30
C VAL A 21 -0.69 -24.28 10.46
N PRO A 22 0.43 -23.83 11.02
CA PRO A 22 0.89 -24.36 12.29
C PRO A 22 -0.26 -24.23 13.28
N THR A 23 -0.78 -25.37 13.75
CA THR A 23 -1.87 -25.45 14.73
C THR A 23 -1.41 -25.04 16.14
N ASP A 24 -0.20 -24.50 16.25
CA ASP A 24 0.48 -24.22 17.50
C ASP A 24 0.45 -22.74 17.91
N TYR A 25 -0.49 -21.95 17.36
CA TYR A 25 -0.81 -20.67 17.99
C TYR A 25 -1.34 -20.95 19.38
N ASN A 26 -0.66 -20.39 20.39
CA ASN A 26 -1.17 -20.50 21.75
C ASN A 26 -2.37 -19.56 21.92
N THR A 27 -3.53 -20.00 21.44
CA THR A 27 -4.79 -19.28 21.55
C THR A 27 -5.40 -19.33 22.94
N ASP A 28 -4.75 -20.02 23.89
CA ASP A 28 -5.24 -20.19 25.26
C ASP A 28 -4.70 -19.11 26.22
N VAL A 29 -3.79 -18.25 25.74
CA VAL A 29 -3.22 -17.17 26.55
C VAL A 29 -3.90 -15.85 26.22
N LYS A 30 -4.60 -15.31 27.21
CA LYS A 30 -5.22 -13.99 27.10
C LYS A 30 -4.16 -12.92 26.85
N PRO A 31 -4.31 -12.11 25.80
CA PRO A 31 -3.36 -11.05 25.49
C PRO A 31 -3.39 -9.99 26.59
N VAL A 32 -2.22 -9.59 27.09
CA VAL A 32 -2.10 -8.57 28.13
C VAL A 32 -1.51 -7.26 27.60
N ASN A 33 -0.83 -7.33 26.44
CA ASN A 33 -0.25 -6.17 25.78
C ASN A 33 -0.64 -6.23 24.31
N PHE A 34 -1.18 -5.15 23.77
CA PHE A 34 -1.56 -5.04 22.35
C PHE A 34 -1.03 -3.73 21.77
N TYR A 35 -0.89 -3.73 20.45
CA TYR A 35 -0.58 -2.50 19.72
C TYR A 35 -1.71 -1.47 19.93
N SER A 36 -1.35 -0.22 20.22
CA SER A 36 -2.30 0.88 20.08
C SER A 36 -2.72 1.02 18.61
N ALA A 37 -3.85 1.64 18.33
CA ALA A 37 -4.32 1.81 16.96
C ALA A 37 -3.38 2.72 16.14
N ASN A 38 -2.72 3.67 16.78
CA ASN A 38 -1.83 4.62 16.12
C ASN A 38 -0.33 4.29 16.26
N GLY A 39 0.03 3.12 16.80
CA GLY A 39 1.43 2.70 16.98
C GLY A 39 2.16 3.35 18.15
N SER A 40 1.49 4.19 18.97
CA SER A 40 2.12 4.79 20.16
C SER A 40 2.34 3.75 21.26
N GLY A 41 3.44 3.90 22.02
CA GLY A 41 3.74 3.05 23.17
C GLY A 41 4.21 1.63 22.84
N VAL A 42 4.41 1.30 21.55
CA VAL A 42 5.00 0.01 21.14
C VAL A 42 6.44 -0.11 21.62
N ASN A 43 7.20 0.99 21.58
CA ASN A 43 8.48 1.12 22.23
C ASN A 43 8.27 1.82 23.59
N GLU A 44 8.53 1.12 24.70
CA GLU A 44 8.30 1.67 26.04
C GLU A 44 9.30 2.79 26.42
N GLU A 45 10.51 2.76 25.88
CA GLU A 45 11.54 3.79 26.12
C GLU A 45 11.32 5.03 25.25
N HIS A 46 10.73 4.85 24.07
CA HIS A 46 10.45 5.90 23.09
C HIS A 46 9.00 5.76 22.56
N PRO A 47 7.99 6.10 23.39
CA PRO A 47 6.59 5.79 23.07
C PRO A 47 6.05 6.47 21.80
N GLU A 48 6.69 7.55 21.36
CA GLU A 48 6.33 8.28 20.14
C GLU A 48 6.96 7.72 18.86
N TRP A 49 7.95 6.84 18.97
CA TRP A 49 8.62 6.29 17.79
C TRP A 49 7.68 5.36 17.00
N GLY A 50 7.61 5.61 15.71
CA GLY A 50 6.80 4.82 14.79
C GLY A 50 5.30 5.07 14.87
N GLN A 51 4.82 5.99 15.71
CA GLN A 51 3.40 6.32 15.74
C GLN A 51 2.98 7.14 14.54
N ALA A 52 1.70 7.05 14.17
CA ALA A 52 1.07 7.88 13.14
C ALA A 52 1.25 9.37 13.44
N GLY A 53 1.64 10.16 12.44
CA GLY A 53 1.91 11.59 12.55
C GLY A 53 3.37 11.95 12.84
N THR A 54 4.25 10.98 13.11
CA THR A 54 5.69 11.26 13.22
C THR A 54 6.29 11.62 11.86
N LEU A 55 7.34 12.45 11.90
CA LEU A 55 8.01 12.89 10.69
C LEU A 55 8.82 11.75 10.07
N LEU A 56 8.81 11.67 8.75
CA LEU A 56 9.72 10.80 8.03
C LEU A 56 11.17 11.17 8.36
N GLY A 57 12.00 10.17 8.61
CA GLY A 57 13.42 10.37 8.88
C GLY A 57 14.18 10.86 7.65
N ARG A 58 15.43 11.35 7.87
CA ARG A 58 16.35 11.65 6.77
C ARG A 58 17.67 10.93 6.98
N VAL A 59 18.22 10.40 5.89
CA VAL A 59 19.55 9.79 5.86
C VAL A 59 20.64 10.80 5.53
N ALA A 60 20.27 11.93 4.91
CA ALA A 60 21.14 13.06 4.60
C ALA A 60 20.28 14.33 4.54
N ASN A 61 20.91 15.49 4.57
CA ASN A 61 20.21 16.77 4.53
C ASN A 61 19.34 16.91 3.29
N ALA A 62 18.21 17.61 3.43
CA ALA A 62 17.34 17.89 2.30
C ALA A 62 18.07 18.71 1.23
N SER A 63 17.81 18.37 -0.04
CA SER A 63 18.35 19.11 -1.19
C SER A 63 17.56 20.38 -1.54
N HIS A 64 16.65 20.81 -0.67
CA HIS A 64 15.92 22.07 -0.84
C HIS A 64 16.83 23.27 -0.68
N ASP A 65 16.59 24.31 -1.45
CA ASP A 65 17.05 25.65 -1.11
C ASP A 65 16.20 26.17 0.06
N PRO A 66 16.77 26.38 1.25
CA PRO A 66 16.01 26.85 2.43
C PRO A 66 15.35 28.21 2.20
N GLU A 67 16.00 29.10 1.42
CA GLU A 67 15.48 30.43 1.12
C GLU A 67 14.37 30.38 0.06
N ALA A 68 14.47 29.48 -0.94
CA ALA A 68 13.45 29.32 -1.96
C ALA A 68 12.18 28.67 -1.42
N ASN A 69 12.25 28.04 -0.24
CA ASN A 69 11.12 27.33 0.37
C ASN A 69 10.45 26.35 -0.61
N TRP A 70 11.21 25.94 -1.63
CA TRP A 70 10.72 25.29 -2.82
C TRP A 70 11.85 24.63 -3.58
N MET A 71 11.59 23.47 -4.06
CA MET A 71 12.49 22.84 -5.00
C MET A 71 12.82 23.81 -6.11
N GLY A 72 14.04 23.89 -6.54
CA GLY A 72 14.42 24.53 -7.78
C GLY A 72 13.80 23.80 -8.99
N LEU A 73 12.46 23.62 -8.97
CA LEU A 73 11.71 22.89 -9.99
C LEU A 73 11.83 23.53 -11.35
N THR A 74 11.99 24.86 -11.39
CA THR A 74 12.10 25.62 -12.63
C THR A 74 13.41 25.39 -13.36
N ASP A 75 14.47 25.00 -12.64
CA ASP A 75 15.81 24.83 -13.21
C ASP A 75 16.15 23.35 -13.49
N LEU A 76 15.30 22.41 -13.06
CA LEU A 76 15.48 21.00 -13.32
C LEU A 76 14.75 20.56 -14.60
N PRO A 77 15.26 19.55 -15.31
CA PRO A 77 14.58 19.00 -16.48
C PRO A 77 13.14 18.58 -16.15
N ASN A 78 12.23 18.79 -17.09
CA ASN A 78 10.84 18.40 -16.95
C ASN A 78 10.70 16.89 -16.71
N THR A 79 9.94 16.47 -15.71
CA THR A 79 9.83 15.08 -15.30
C THR A 79 9.12 14.20 -16.32
N ARG A 80 8.14 14.76 -17.09
CA ARG A 80 7.53 14.02 -18.19
C ARG A 80 8.51 13.76 -19.33
N ASN A 81 9.36 14.75 -19.65
CA ASN A 81 10.41 14.54 -20.66
C ASN A 81 11.43 13.49 -20.21
N ILE A 82 11.77 13.46 -18.92
CA ILE A 82 12.64 12.39 -18.38
C ILE A 82 11.93 11.05 -18.52
N SER A 83 10.68 10.94 -18.12
CA SER A 83 9.89 9.72 -18.26
C SER A 83 9.87 9.20 -19.69
N ASN A 84 9.63 10.07 -20.67
CA ASN A 84 9.61 9.68 -22.08
C ASN A 84 10.94 9.16 -22.61
N ILE A 85 12.06 9.66 -22.08
CA ILE A 85 13.40 9.29 -22.55
C ILE A 85 13.95 8.07 -21.80
N VAL A 86 13.65 7.97 -20.51
CA VAL A 86 14.31 7.01 -19.60
C VAL A 86 13.39 5.86 -19.22
N CYS A 87 12.11 6.13 -18.93
CA CYS A 87 11.20 5.15 -18.37
C CYS A 87 10.31 4.45 -19.39
N ALA A 88 10.36 4.85 -20.67
CA ALA A 88 9.55 4.23 -21.70
C ALA A 88 10.01 2.78 -21.94
N GLU A 89 9.16 1.81 -21.64
CA GLU A 89 9.43 0.40 -21.86
C GLU A 89 9.42 0.09 -23.37
N PRO A 90 10.52 -0.41 -23.94
CA PRO A 90 10.58 -0.70 -25.37
C PRO A 90 9.78 -1.97 -25.75
N MET A 91 9.65 -2.88 -24.84
CA MET A 91 8.90 -4.14 -24.92
C MET A 91 8.76 -4.71 -23.52
N ALA A 92 7.72 -5.49 -23.24
CA ALA A 92 7.56 -6.18 -21.95
C ALA A 92 8.78 -7.07 -21.64
N ILE A 93 9.44 -6.80 -20.52
CA ILE A 93 10.64 -7.51 -20.05
C ILE A 93 10.23 -8.28 -18.79
N PRO A 94 10.12 -9.62 -18.83
CA PRO A 94 9.79 -10.39 -17.65
C PRO A 94 10.97 -10.47 -16.67
N ASP A 95 10.68 -10.63 -15.38
CA ASP A 95 11.69 -10.86 -14.34
C ASP A 95 12.47 -12.15 -14.63
N GLU A 96 13.79 -12.07 -14.80
CA GLU A 96 14.65 -13.20 -15.12
C GLU A 96 14.69 -14.29 -14.04
N ARG A 97 14.34 -13.94 -12.80
CA ARG A 97 14.27 -14.88 -11.68
C ARG A 97 12.94 -15.63 -11.63
N GLY A 98 11.96 -15.23 -12.47
CA GLY A 98 10.64 -15.82 -12.52
C GLY A 98 9.80 -15.54 -11.27
N LEU A 99 10.01 -14.41 -10.61
CA LEU A 99 9.14 -13.98 -9.51
C LEU A 99 7.74 -13.68 -10.05
N SER A 100 6.72 -14.05 -9.28
CA SER A 100 5.35 -13.75 -9.65
C SER A 100 4.95 -12.33 -9.26
N ASP A 101 3.80 -11.88 -9.77
CA ASP A 101 3.21 -10.59 -9.43
C ASP A 101 2.94 -10.40 -7.93
N TYR A 102 2.92 -11.47 -7.14
CA TYR A 102 2.88 -11.33 -5.68
C TYR A 102 4.04 -10.51 -5.12
N ASN A 103 5.18 -10.48 -5.80
CA ASN A 103 6.33 -9.73 -5.29
C ASN A 103 6.08 -8.22 -5.32
N TRP A 104 5.64 -7.64 -6.44
CA TRP A 104 5.31 -6.21 -6.48
C TRP A 104 4.03 -5.90 -5.70
N LEU A 105 3.04 -6.81 -5.75
CA LEU A 105 1.79 -6.62 -5.01
C LEU A 105 2.02 -6.61 -3.50
N TRP A 106 2.87 -7.51 -2.98
CA TRP A 106 3.25 -7.48 -1.58
C TRP A 106 4.05 -6.23 -1.24
N GLY A 107 4.95 -5.80 -2.14
CA GLY A 107 5.68 -4.53 -2.00
C GLY A 107 4.73 -3.35 -1.81
N GLN A 108 3.67 -3.27 -2.61
CA GLN A 108 2.65 -2.23 -2.45
C GLN A 108 1.88 -2.39 -1.12
N PHE A 109 1.45 -3.59 -0.78
CA PHE A 109 0.72 -3.84 0.46
C PHE A 109 1.54 -3.47 1.70
N ILE A 110 2.84 -3.83 1.75
CA ILE A 110 3.70 -3.50 2.88
C ILE A 110 4.10 -2.00 2.91
N THR A 111 4.17 -1.32 1.75
CA THR A 111 4.28 0.14 1.72
C THR A 111 3.06 0.77 2.39
N HIS A 112 1.86 0.29 2.06
CA HIS A 112 0.61 0.76 2.65
C HIS A 112 0.47 0.43 4.15
N GLU A 113 1.27 -0.49 4.63
CA GLU A 113 1.35 -0.85 6.05
C GLU A 113 2.22 0.11 6.86
N ILE A 114 3.28 0.70 6.26
CA ILE A 114 4.33 1.41 7.00
C ILE A 114 4.49 2.87 6.65
N ASP A 115 4.01 3.34 5.49
CA ASP A 115 4.09 4.76 5.15
C ASP A 115 2.90 5.28 4.34
N PHE A 116 2.50 6.49 4.67
CA PHE A 116 1.55 7.28 3.90
C PHE A 116 1.73 8.77 4.15
N THR A 117 2.19 9.50 3.14
CA THR A 117 2.27 10.96 3.20
C THR A 117 1.06 11.57 2.51
N LEU A 118 0.23 12.27 3.25
CA LEU A 118 -0.92 12.98 2.71
C LEU A 118 -0.49 14.10 1.75
N THR A 119 -1.32 14.37 0.76
CA THR A 119 -1.15 15.51 -0.13
C THR A 119 -2.08 16.66 0.25
N GLN A 120 -1.74 17.87 -0.18
CA GLN A 120 -2.50 19.08 0.14
C GLN A 120 -3.80 19.23 -0.68
N ASN A 121 -4.29 18.19 -1.33
CA ASN A 121 -5.48 18.23 -2.17
C ASN A 121 -6.82 18.30 -1.40
N GLY A 122 -6.78 18.23 -0.08
CA GLY A 122 -7.96 18.29 0.80
C GLY A 122 -8.90 17.08 0.75
N ARG A 123 -8.57 16.03 -0.02
CA ARG A 123 -9.45 14.87 -0.21
C ARG A 123 -9.33 13.82 0.89
N VAL A 124 -8.19 13.75 1.56
CA VAL A 124 -7.97 12.84 2.70
C VAL A 124 -7.27 13.64 3.79
N GLY A 125 -8.03 14.32 4.64
CA GLY A 125 -7.52 14.98 5.86
C GLY A 125 -6.60 16.18 5.67
N GLY A 126 -6.35 16.64 4.43
CA GLY A 126 -5.51 17.80 4.15
C GLY A 126 -6.17 19.11 4.58
N THR A 127 -5.49 19.88 5.42
CA THR A 127 -5.92 21.22 5.84
C THR A 127 -5.00 22.27 5.21
N GLY A 128 -5.57 23.27 4.55
CA GLY A 128 -4.82 24.40 3.97
C GLY A 128 -5.11 24.65 2.49
N THR A 129 -4.50 25.71 1.93
CA THR A 129 -4.58 25.98 0.50
C THR A 129 -3.69 24.98 -0.24
N PRO A 130 -4.23 24.18 -1.18
CA PRO A 130 -3.44 23.19 -1.90
C PRO A 130 -2.29 23.83 -2.68
N GLU A 131 -1.07 23.41 -2.38
CA GLU A 131 0.10 23.76 -3.19
C GLU A 131 0.21 22.78 -4.36
N GLN A 132 0.26 23.32 -5.59
CA GLN A 132 0.41 22.53 -6.80
C GLN A 132 1.80 22.72 -7.41
N ALA A 133 2.38 21.62 -7.88
CA ALA A 133 3.62 21.60 -8.64
C ALA A 133 3.41 20.76 -9.92
N ASN A 134 2.44 21.19 -10.74
CA ASN A 134 1.98 20.46 -11.90
C ASN A 134 3.11 20.18 -12.89
N ILE A 135 3.08 18.97 -13.47
CA ILE A 135 4.04 18.53 -14.48
C ILE A 135 3.51 18.99 -15.83
N LEU A 136 4.23 19.90 -16.47
CA LEU A 136 3.85 20.40 -17.79
C LEU A 136 4.09 19.34 -18.86
N ILE A 137 3.17 19.23 -19.80
CA ILE A 137 3.23 18.35 -20.96
C ILE A 137 3.29 19.24 -22.20
N SER A 138 4.31 19.04 -23.02
CA SER A 138 4.47 19.80 -24.24
C SER A 138 3.41 19.40 -25.29
N GLU A 139 3.15 20.29 -26.23
CA GLU A 139 2.20 20.05 -27.32
C GLU A 139 2.62 18.88 -28.21
N ASP A 140 3.92 18.65 -28.33
CA ASP A 140 4.53 17.58 -29.11
C ASP A 140 4.82 16.29 -28.30
N ASP A 141 4.30 16.16 -27.06
CA ASP A 141 4.41 14.91 -26.31
C ASP A 141 3.75 13.77 -27.10
N PRO A 142 4.45 12.63 -27.28
CA PRO A 142 4.00 11.58 -28.19
C PRO A 142 2.67 10.91 -27.80
N GLN A 143 2.29 10.96 -26.52
CA GLN A 143 1.11 10.28 -26.00
C GLN A 143 0.08 11.22 -25.36
N MET A 144 0.55 12.23 -24.65
CA MET A 144 -0.30 13.14 -23.86
C MET A 144 -0.36 14.56 -24.43
N GLY A 145 0.29 14.81 -25.59
CA GLY A 145 0.33 16.10 -26.23
C GLY A 145 -1.05 16.60 -26.66
N ALA A 146 -1.32 17.88 -26.45
CA ALA A 146 -2.55 18.52 -26.87
C ALA A 146 -2.24 19.94 -27.37
N PRO A 147 -3.05 20.52 -28.30
CA PRO A 147 -2.86 21.90 -28.76
C PRO A 147 -2.78 22.89 -27.59
N GLY A 148 -1.68 23.64 -27.53
CA GLY A 148 -1.41 24.56 -26.43
C GLY A 148 -0.78 23.93 -25.18
N GLY A 149 -0.47 22.63 -25.24
CA GLY A 149 0.08 21.88 -24.12
C GLY A 149 -0.99 21.43 -23.11
N SER A 150 -0.59 20.60 -22.17
CA SER A 150 -1.43 20.12 -21.07
C SER A 150 -0.60 19.97 -19.80
N GLN A 151 -1.17 19.40 -18.74
CA GLN A 151 -0.45 19.17 -17.50
C GLN A 151 -1.00 17.98 -16.72
N ILE A 152 -0.12 17.24 -16.03
CA ILE A 152 -0.50 16.32 -14.98
C ILE A 152 -0.62 17.13 -13.69
N ARG A 153 -1.76 17.00 -13.01
CA ARG A 153 -1.94 17.64 -11.70
C ARG A 153 -1.07 16.96 -10.67
N PHE A 154 -0.26 17.74 -9.98
CA PHE A 154 0.58 17.27 -8.88
C PHE A 154 0.36 18.14 -7.66
N PHE A 155 -0.20 17.55 -6.62
CA PHE A 155 -0.33 18.19 -5.32
C PHE A 155 0.89 17.85 -4.46
N ARG A 156 1.47 18.89 -3.86
CA ARG A 156 2.58 18.72 -2.94
C ARG A 156 2.13 17.98 -1.68
N SER A 157 3.06 17.29 -1.05
CA SER A 157 2.83 16.61 0.22
C SER A 157 2.56 17.61 1.35
N LEU A 158 1.76 17.20 2.33
CA LEU A 158 1.66 17.93 3.60
C LEU A 158 3.04 17.98 4.25
N TYR A 159 3.35 19.11 4.88
CA TYR A 159 4.62 19.32 5.54
C TYR A 159 4.45 20.17 6.79
N VAL A 160 5.46 20.11 7.65
CA VAL A 160 5.69 21.07 8.73
C VAL A 160 7.06 21.73 8.52
N ASN A 161 7.19 22.99 8.86
CA ASN A 161 8.48 23.65 8.85
C ASN A 161 9.22 23.30 10.14
N VAL A 162 10.37 22.67 9.99
CA VAL A 162 11.29 22.37 11.08
C VAL A 162 12.49 23.30 10.96
N THR A 163 12.86 23.95 12.04
CA THR A 163 14.04 24.83 12.09
C THR A 163 15.13 24.12 12.87
N ASP A 164 16.30 23.95 12.27
CA ASP A 164 17.45 23.35 12.91
C ASP A 164 18.17 24.32 13.88
N ASP A 165 19.20 23.85 14.56
CA ASP A 165 19.99 24.65 15.51
C ASP A 165 20.77 25.80 14.85
N GLN A 166 20.90 25.80 13.53
CA GLN A 166 21.52 26.84 12.72
C GLN A 166 20.52 27.88 12.20
N GLY A 167 19.23 27.68 12.47
CA GLY A 167 18.15 28.53 12.01
C GLY A 167 17.68 28.24 10.59
N ILE A 168 18.12 27.11 9.98
CA ILE A 168 17.72 26.70 8.65
C ILE A 168 16.36 26.00 8.76
N GLN A 169 15.41 26.49 7.95
CA GLN A 169 14.08 25.85 7.85
C GLN A 169 14.06 24.80 6.76
N THR A 170 13.55 23.62 7.10
CA THR A 170 13.26 22.54 6.16
C THR A 170 11.79 22.14 6.20
N ARG A 171 11.26 21.69 5.07
CA ARG A 171 9.94 21.06 5.00
C ARG A 171 10.09 19.59 5.33
N GLU A 172 9.52 19.17 6.45
CA GLU A 172 9.50 17.77 6.86
C GLU A 172 8.08 17.21 6.75
N HIS A 173 7.97 15.94 6.36
CA HIS A 173 6.72 15.32 5.99
C HIS A 173 6.26 14.33 7.06
N PRO A 174 5.05 14.53 7.65
CA PRO A 174 4.50 13.55 8.58
C PRO A 174 4.09 12.26 7.84
N ASN A 175 4.39 11.13 8.44
CA ASN A 175 3.78 9.86 8.09
C ASN A 175 2.41 9.77 8.76
N SER A 176 1.34 9.69 8.00
CA SER A 176 -0.03 9.70 8.54
C SER A 176 -0.47 8.36 9.12
N ILE A 177 0.33 7.31 8.95
CA ILE A 177 0.07 5.97 9.51
C ILE A 177 1.22 5.52 10.41
N THR A 178 1.02 4.43 11.17
CA THR A 178 2.09 3.81 11.96
C THR A 178 3.17 3.22 11.05
N THR A 179 4.42 3.22 11.50
CA THR A 179 5.53 2.55 10.79
C THR A 179 5.76 1.11 11.27
N TRP A 180 5.04 0.70 12.30
CA TRP A 180 5.09 -0.66 12.78
C TRP A 180 4.36 -1.60 11.80
N ILE A 181 4.89 -2.81 11.62
CA ILE A 181 4.15 -3.86 10.92
C ILE A 181 3.16 -4.47 11.94
N ASP A 182 2.06 -3.77 12.15
CA ASP A 182 1.07 -4.04 13.21
C ASP A 182 -0.33 -4.33 12.68
N GLY A 183 -0.46 -4.48 11.35
CA GLY A 183 -1.71 -4.72 10.64
C GLY A 183 -2.48 -3.44 10.31
N SER A 184 -1.84 -2.28 10.31
CA SER A 184 -2.53 -1.00 10.08
C SER A 184 -3.26 -0.92 8.74
N SER A 185 -2.78 -1.61 7.71
CA SER A 185 -3.48 -1.74 6.42
C SER A 185 -4.84 -2.43 6.56
N VAL A 186 -5.00 -3.31 7.55
CA VAL A 186 -6.26 -4.01 7.86
C VAL A 186 -7.10 -3.24 8.88
N TYR A 187 -6.48 -2.69 9.94
CA TYR A 187 -7.17 -2.16 11.12
C TYR A 187 -7.20 -0.64 11.20
N GLY A 188 -6.44 0.06 10.36
CA GLY A 188 -6.25 1.51 10.41
C GLY A 188 -5.20 1.95 11.43
N SER A 189 -4.82 3.23 11.31
CA SER A 189 -3.84 3.89 12.19
C SER A 189 -4.49 4.92 13.11
N SER A 190 -5.79 4.80 13.36
CA SER A 190 -6.53 5.59 14.34
C SER A 190 -7.59 4.75 15.04
N ILE A 191 -7.94 5.15 16.26
CA ILE A 191 -8.97 4.45 17.02
C ILE A 191 -10.35 4.56 16.36
N GLU A 192 -10.61 5.67 15.67
CA GLU A 192 -11.85 5.91 14.96
C GLU A 192 -12.02 4.90 13.82
N THR A 193 -10.99 4.75 12.98
CA THR A 193 -10.97 3.76 11.88
C THR A 193 -11.07 2.34 12.43
N SER A 194 -10.26 2.01 13.42
CA SER A 194 -10.24 0.69 14.04
C SER A 194 -11.61 0.31 14.62
N ASN A 195 -12.25 1.22 15.35
CA ASN A 195 -13.57 0.99 15.92
C ASN A 195 -14.65 0.91 14.83
N TRP A 196 -14.56 1.72 13.78
CA TRP A 196 -15.54 1.67 12.71
C TRP A 196 -15.56 0.31 12.00
N LEU A 197 -14.39 -0.30 11.83
CA LEU A 197 -14.23 -1.60 11.16
C LEU A 197 -14.74 -2.79 12.00
N ARG A 198 -14.91 -2.65 13.32
CA ARG A 198 -15.32 -3.72 14.22
C ARG A 198 -16.84 -3.92 14.23
N THR A 199 -17.27 -5.15 14.45
CA THR A 199 -18.66 -5.47 14.80
C THR A 199 -18.94 -5.25 16.28
N PHE A 200 -17.92 -5.36 17.13
CA PHE A 200 -18.03 -5.47 18.60
C PHE A 200 -18.78 -6.73 19.07
N GLU A 201 -18.75 -7.77 18.24
CA GLU A 201 -19.31 -9.09 18.54
C GLU A 201 -18.26 -10.16 18.17
N ASP A 202 -17.89 -10.99 19.12
CA ASP A 202 -16.94 -12.11 18.98
C ASP A 202 -15.59 -11.70 18.34
N GLY A 203 -15.15 -10.48 18.59
CA GLY A 203 -13.90 -9.94 18.07
C GLY A 203 -13.85 -9.72 16.56
N LYS A 204 -14.96 -9.85 15.85
CA LYS A 204 -15.01 -9.84 14.38
C LYS A 204 -14.95 -8.43 13.79
N LEU A 205 -14.44 -8.37 12.56
CA LEU A 205 -14.51 -7.21 11.69
C LEU A 205 -15.78 -7.26 10.83
N LYS A 206 -16.32 -6.09 10.48
CA LYS A 206 -17.44 -5.94 9.54
C LYS A 206 -17.07 -6.47 8.17
N VAL A 207 -18.05 -7.07 7.51
CA VAL A 207 -17.94 -7.57 6.13
C VAL A 207 -19.22 -7.29 5.34
N SER A 208 -19.12 -7.35 4.02
CA SER A 208 -20.24 -7.35 3.11
C SER A 208 -20.41 -8.76 2.54
N PRO A 209 -21.53 -9.46 2.76
CA PRO A 209 -21.76 -10.79 2.22
C PRO A 209 -21.72 -10.79 0.68
N ASN A 210 -21.10 -11.81 0.11
CA ASN A 210 -21.02 -11.99 -1.34
C ASN A 210 -21.04 -13.50 -1.69
N PRO A 211 -21.58 -13.92 -2.85
CA PRO A 211 -21.64 -15.34 -3.25
C PRO A 211 -20.30 -16.07 -3.27
N TRP A 212 -19.18 -15.35 -3.47
CA TRP A 212 -17.83 -15.92 -3.47
C TRP A 212 -17.08 -15.69 -2.15
N GLY A 213 -17.81 -15.48 -1.06
CA GLY A 213 -17.29 -15.20 0.27
C GLY A 213 -17.29 -13.71 0.60
N ASP A 214 -17.21 -13.42 1.89
CA ASP A 214 -17.30 -12.07 2.42
C ASP A 214 -16.26 -11.11 1.82
N LEU A 215 -16.69 -9.89 1.58
CA LEU A 215 -15.87 -8.79 1.08
C LEU A 215 -15.68 -7.73 2.18
N LEU A 216 -14.84 -6.74 1.91
CA LEU A 216 -14.69 -5.57 2.76
C LEU A 216 -16.05 -4.89 3.02
N PRO A 217 -16.22 -4.25 4.17
CA PRO A 217 -17.47 -3.54 4.47
C PRO A 217 -17.66 -2.32 3.58
N VAL A 218 -18.91 -1.94 3.38
CA VAL A 218 -19.33 -0.74 2.67
C VAL A 218 -20.04 0.17 3.67
N ALA A 219 -19.73 1.45 3.64
CA ALA A 219 -20.45 2.45 4.43
C ALA A 219 -21.85 2.70 3.85
N GLN A 220 -22.82 2.98 4.72
CA GLN A 220 -24.11 3.52 4.28
C GLN A 220 -23.93 4.95 3.76
N ASP A 221 -24.77 5.39 2.84
CA ASP A 221 -24.66 6.70 2.18
C ASP A 221 -24.69 7.89 3.17
N ASP A 222 -25.31 7.73 4.32
CA ASP A 222 -25.44 8.75 5.36
C ASP A 222 -24.47 8.57 6.53
N ASP A 223 -23.59 7.57 6.50
CA ASP A 223 -22.61 7.34 7.56
C ASP A 223 -21.43 8.32 7.47
N GLN A 224 -21.57 9.39 8.24
CA GLN A 224 -20.53 10.42 8.35
C GLN A 224 -19.33 9.97 9.20
N THR A 225 -19.38 8.80 9.83
CA THR A 225 -18.30 8.26 10.67
C THR A 225 -17.40 7.30 9.92
N ALA A 226 -17.78 6.91 8.70
CA ALA A 226 -17.00 6.01 7.87
C ALA A 226 -15.63 6.63 7.54
N PRO A 227 -14.54 5.85 7.65
CA PRO A 227 -13.21 6.31 7.26
C PRO A 227 -13.19 6.80 5.81
N PRO A 228 -12.52 7.93 5.52
CA PRO A 228 -12.41 8.42 4.16
C PRO A 228 -11.49 7.51 3.34
N MET A 229 -11.97 7.09 2.16
CA MET A 229 -11.18 6.29 1.23
C MET A 229 -10.66 7.14 0.08
N SER A 230 -9.43 6.86 -0.34
CA SER A 230 -8.82 7.47 -1.52
C SER A 230 -9.59 7.04 -2.77
N PHE A 231 -9.71 7.97 -3.71
CA PHE A 231 -10.36 7.71 -4.97
C PHE A 231 -9.86 8.67 -6.05
N VAL A 232 -9.60 8.13 -7.23
CA VAL A 232 -9.28 8.91 -8.44
C VAL A 232 -10.22 8.46 -9.56
N GLY A 233 -10.86 9.41 -10.24
CA GLY A 233 -11.75 9.11 -11.37
C GLY A 233 -13.23 9.40 -11.11
N PHE A 234 -14.09 8.85 -11.97
CA PHE A 234 -15.55 9.10 -12.00
C PHE A 234 -16.38 7.82 -11.75
N SER A 235 -15.75 6.71 -11.36
CA SER A 235 -16.49 5.47 -11.12
C SER A 235 -17.48 5.67 -9.96
N ALA A 236 -18.71 5.22 -10.20
CA ALA A 236 -19.78 5.17 -9.20
C ALA A 236 -19.82 3.83 -8.45
N ASP A 237 -18.82 2.97 -8.69
CA ASP A 237 -18.78 1.65 -8.09
C ASP A 237 -18.70 1.70 -6.57
N VAL A 238 -19.10 0.62 -5.95
CA VAL A 238 -19.07 0.44 -4.50
C VAL A 238 -17.67 0.74 -3.97
N ARG A 239 -17.59 1.57 -2.92
CA ARG A 239 -16.33 1.86 -2.22
C ARG A 239 -16.26 1.01 -0.97
N PHE A 240 -15.32 0.12 -0.96
CA PHE A 240 -15.00 -0.65 0.23
C PHE A 240 -14.23 0.19 1.24
N ILE A 241 -14.49 -0.06 2.52
CA ILE A 241 -13.77 0.55 3.64
C ILE A 241 -12.75 -0.46 4.15
N ALA A 242 -11.52 0.00 4.37
CA ALA A 242 -10.42 -0.79 4.92
C ALA A 242 -9.59 0.05 5.90
N GLY A 243 -8.61 -0.56 6.54
CA GLY A 243 -7.67 0.16 7.41
C GLY A 243 -6.83 1.18 6.65
N ASP A 244 -6.36 0.85 5.45
CA ASP A 244 -5.69 1.79 4.56
C ASP A 244 -6.66 2.37 3.53
N SER A 245 -6.61 3.68 3.37
CA SER A 245 -7.50 4.41 2.46
C SER A 245 -7.31 4.07 0.97
N ARG A 246 -6.17 3.50 0.58
CA ARG A 246 -5.80 3.14 -0.79
C ARG A 246 -6.30 1.75 -1.23
N ALA A 247 -6.95 0.99 -0.36
CA ALA A 247 -7.35 -0.41 -0.59
C ALA A 247 -8.16 -0.64 -1.88
N ASN A 248 -8.85 0.37 -2.39
CA ASN A 248 -9.64 0.29 -3.63
C ASN A 248 -8.85 0.62 -4.90
N GLU A 249 -7.55 0.83 -4.83
CA GLU A 249 -6.76 1.34 -5.96
C GLU A 249 -6.82 0.41 -7.17
N HIS A 250 -6.64 -0.89 -6.96
CA HIS A 250 -6.83 -1.89 -8.00
C HIS A 250 -7.25 -3.26 -7.44
N ILE A 251 -7.75 -4.11 -8.30
CA ILE A 251 -8.38 -5.39 -7.94
C ILE A 251 -7.47 -6.35 -7.17
N ALA A 252 -6.16 -6.38 -7.45
CA ALA A 252 -5.24 -7.28 -6.77
C ALA A 252 -4.94 -6.79 -5.34
N LEU A 253 -4.73 -5.48 -5.13
CA LEU A 253 -4.56 -4.89 -3.80
C LEU A 253 -5.82 -5.10 -2.95
N MET A 254 -6.99 -4.81 -3.52
CA MET A 254 -8.29 -5.04 -2.88
C MET A 254 -8.42 -6.51 -2.44
N SER A 255 -7.96 -7.45 -3.28
CA SER A 255 -8.01 -8.89 -2.96
C SER A 255 -7.16 -9.25 -1.75
N LEU A 256 -6.00 -8.62 -1.53
CA LEU A 256 -5.20 -8.81 -0.31
C LEU A 256 -5.92 -8.25 0.93
N HIS A 257 -6.52 -7.07 0.85
CA HIS A 257 -7.31 -6.53 1.96
C HIS A 257 -8.48 -7.45 2.33
N VAL A 258 -9.22 -7.97 1.34
CA VAL A 258 -10.28 -8.96 1.55
C VAL A 258 -9.73 -10.24 2.18
N LEU A 259 -8.56 -10.71 1.75
CA LEU A 259 -7.92 -11.91 2.28
C LEU A 259 -7.65 -11.77 3.79
N PHE A 260 -7.05 -10.66 4.21
CA PHE A 260 -6.68 -10.45 5.61
C PHE A 260 -7.89 -10.18 6.52
N ILE A 261 -8.97 -9.55 6.03
CA ILE A 261 -10.18 -9.41 6.83
C ILE A 261 -10.88 -10.76 7.04
N ARG A 262 -10.88 -11.64 6.03
CA ARG A 262 -11.39 -13.01 6.16
C ARG A 262 -10.53 -13.82 7.14
N GLU A 263 -9.23 -13.69 7.07
CA GLU A 263 -8.32 -14.39 7.98
C GLU A 263 -8.50 -13.92 9.43
N HIS A 264 -8.65 -12.59 9.65
CA HIS A 264 -8.98 -12.07 10.96
C HIS A 264 -10.27 -12.70 11.51
N ASN A 265 -11.35 -12.72 10.73
CA ASN A 265 -12.65 -13.24 11.18
C ASN A 265 -12.58 -14.76 11.42
N ARG A 266 -11.83 -15.50 10.61
CA ARG A 266 -11.58 -16.93 10.82
C ARG A 266 -10.85 -17.20 12.14
N LEU A 267 -9.80 -16.40 12.42
CA LEU A 267 -9.05 -16.48 13.67
C LEU A 267 -9.92 -16.09 14.87
N ALA A 268 -10.70 -15.02 14.75
CA ALA A 268 -11.62 -14.59 15.81
C ALA A 268 -12.63 -15.68 16.17
N GLU A 269 -13.20 -16.36 15.17
CA GLU A 269 -14.12 -17.49 15.36
C GLU A 269 -13.44 -18.67 16.09
N GLU A 270 -12.24 -19.07 15.63
CA GLU A 270 -11.47 -20.13 16.28
C GLU A 270 -11.10 -19.80 17.74
N ILE A 271 -10.71 -18.54 18.00
CA ILE A 271 -10.38 -18.06 19.35
C ILE A 271 -11.61 -18.07 20.25
N ALA A 272 -12.76 -17.57 19.76
CA ALA A 272 -14.01 -17.55 20.49
C ALA A 272 -14.49 -18.95 20.86
N GLU A 273 -14.43 -19.90 19.93
CA GLU A 273 -14.81 -21.30 20.19
C GLU A 273 -13.95 -21.96 21.28
N ARG A 274 -12.66 -21.65 21.32
CA ARG A 274 -11.73 -22.21 22.33
C ARG A 274 -11.82 -21.50 23.68
N ASN A 275 -12.27 -20.24 23.69
CA ASN A 275 -12.27 -19.38 24.88
C ASN A 275 -13.65 -18.73 25.10
N PRO A 276 -14.69 -19.48 25.40
CA PRO A 276 -16.07 -18.96 25.48
C PRO A 276 -16.29 -17.91 26.58
N ASP A 277 -15.37 -17.77 27.51
CA ASP A 277 -15.45 -16.76 28.61
C ASP A 277 -14.68 -15.48 28.28
N TRP A 278 -14.05 -15.37 27.08
CA TRP A 278 -13.32 -14.18 26.69
C TRP A 278 -14.27 -13.08 26.19
N THR A 279 -13.85 -11.83 26.40
CA THR A 279 -14.59 -10.67 25.89
C THR A 279 -14.31 -10.47 24.40
N ASP A 280 -15.20 -9.75 23.72
CA ASP A 280 -14.99 -9.30 22.34
C ASP A 280 -13.61 -8.67 22.13
N GLU A 281 -13.17 -7.81 23.07
CA GLU A 281 -11.86 -7.16 23.01
C GLU A 281 -10.70 -8.15 23.10
N ASP A 282 -10.78 -9.16 23.97
CA ASP A 282 -9.72 -10.16 24.11
C ASP A 282 -9.56 -10.97 22.83
N ILE A 283 -10.67 -11.36 22.21
CA ILE A 283 -10.68 -12.11 20.95
C ILE A 283 -10.14 -11.25 19.82
N TYR A 284 -10.65 -10.02 19.68
CA TYR A 284 -10.20 -9.07 18.66
C TYR A 284 -8.69 -8.82 18.72
N GLN A 285 -8.16 -8.55 19.89
CA GLN A 285 -6.75 -8.21 20.06
C GLN A 285 -5.83 -9.40 19.80
N LEU A 286 -6.24 -10.62 20.15
CA LEU A 286 -5.46 -11.79 19.80
C LEU A 286 -5.50 -12.07 18.29
N ALA A 287 -6.66 -12.00 17.66
CA ALA A 287 -6.79 -12.15 16.22
C ALA A 287 -5.95 -11.11 15.46
N ARG A 288 -6.02 -9.83 15.88
CA ARG A 288 -5.18 -8.75 15.33
C ARG A 288 -3.70 -9.05 15.45
N LYS A 289 -3.25 -9.51 16.63
CA LYS A 289 -1.85 -9.86 16.87
C LYS A 289 -1.36 -10.99 15.97
N LEU A 290 -2.21 -12.00 15.74
CA LEU A 290 -1.88 -13.13 14.86
C LEU A 290 -1.81 -12.70 13.39
N VAL A 291 -2.74 -11.88 12.91
CA VAL A 291 -2.69 -11.30 11.55
C VAL A 291 -1.44 -10.44 11.36
N ALA A 292 -1.12 -9.57 12.32
CA ALA A 292 0.12 -8.78 12.26
C ALA A 292 1.36 -9.68 12.19
N ALA A 293 1.41 -10.75 12.98
CA ALA A 293 2.51 -11.72 12.95
C ALA A 293 2.60 -12.45 11.59
N GLN A 294 1.48 -12.74 10.93
CA GLN A 294 1.48 -13.31 9.58
C GLN A 294 2.05 -12.31 8.56
N ILE A 295 1.64 -11.04 8.62
CA ILE A 295 2.18 -9.99 7.74
C ILE A 295 3.69 -9.83 7.95
N GLN A 296 4.16 -9.86 9.21
CA GLN A 296 5.58 -9.83 9.54
C GLN A 296 6.31 -11.05 8.96
N ALA A 297 5.79 -12.25 9.16
CA ALA A 297 6.40 -13.49 8.68
C ALA A 297 6.54 -13.49 7.15
N ILE A 298 5.48 -13.13 6.42
CA ILE A 298 5.52 -13.01 4.94
C ILE A 298 6.58 -11.99 4.52
N THR A 299 6.62 -10.85 5.20
CA THR A 299 7.57 -9.78 4.87
C THR A 299 9.01 -10.23 5.09
N TYR A 300 9.33 -10.80 6.26
CA TYR A 300 10.70 -11.11 6.63
C TYR A 300 11.20 -12.45 6.08
N GLU A 301 10.34 -13.44 5.93
CA GLU A 301 10.74 -14.79 5.55
C GLU A 301 10.56 -15.09 4.06
N GLU A 302 9.74 -14.30 3.34
CA GLU A 302 9.46 -14.53 1.92
C GLU A 302 9.76 -13.31 1.05
N PHE A 303 9.18 -12.14 1.35
CA PHE A 303 9.31 -10.95 0.51
C PHE A 303 10.74 -10.40 0.50
N LEU A 304 11.36 -10.12 1.64
CA LEU A 304 12.72 -9.61 1.69
C LEU A 304 13.75 -10.57 1.07
N PRO A 305 13.71 -11.89 1.33
CA PRO A 305 14.55 -12.84 0.61
C PRO A 305 14.34 -12.85 -0.90
N SER A 306 13.11 -12.67 -1.40
CA SER A 306 12.84 -12.59 -2.84
C SER A 306 13.50 -11.36 -3.49
N LEU A 307 13.67 -10.27 -2.74
CA LEU A 307 14.44 -9.10 -3.15
C LEU A 307 15.97 -9.30 -3.06
N GLY A 308 16.43 -10.46 -2.59
CA GLY A 308 17.85 -10.73 -2.37
C GLY A 308 18.39 -10.19 -1.04
N VAL A 309 17.53 -9.75 -0.14
CA VAL A 309 17.92 -9.26 1.19
C VAL A 309 18.20 -10.45 2.10
N THR A 310 19.40 -10.49 2.67
CA THR A 310 19.77 -11.46 3.70
C THR A 310 19.74 -10.78 5.06
N LEU A 311 18.81 -11.20 5.89
CA LEU A 311 18.69 -10.67 7.25
C LEU A 311 19.65 -11.40 8.19
N VAL A 312 20.19 -10.66 9.15
CA VAL A 312 20.90 -11.27 10.29
C VAL A 312 19.90 -12.03 11.18
N PRO A 313 20.32 -13.10 11.86
CA PRO A 313 19.44 -13.81 12.78
C PRO A 313 18.87 -12.86 13.85
N TYR A 314 17.59 -13.02 14.16
CA TYR A 314 16.94 -12.24 15.21
C TYR A 314 17.60 -12.50 16.56
N SER A 315 18.08 -11.45 17.20
CA SER A 315 18.79 -11.51 18.48
C SER A 315 17.99 -10.97 19.67
N GLY A 316 16.74 -10.66 19.47
CA GLY A 316 15.84 -10.07 20.46
C GLY A 316 15.44 -8.64 20.12
N TYR A 317 14.46 -8.11 20.87
CA TYR A 317 14.01 -6.73 20.74
C TYR A 317 15.11 -5.75 21.18
N ASN A 318 15.26 -4.66 20.43
CA ASN A 318 16.19 -3.59 20.74
C ASN A 318 15.45 -2.24 20.71
N SER A 319 15.16 -1.69 21.89
CA SER A 319 14.45 -0.43 22.07
C SER A 319 15.18 0.81 21.50
N SER A 320 16.49 0.71 21.29
CA SER A 320 17.29 1.81 20.73
C SER A 320 17.19 1.96 19.20
N ILE A 321 16.50 1.05 18.52
CA ILE A 321 16.29 1.13 17.07
C ILE A 321 15.01 1.91 16.80
N ASN A 322 15.14 3.08 16.16
CA ASN A 322 14.00 3.85 15.71
C ASN A 322 13.43 3.21 14.42
N PRO A 323 12.16 2.76 14.42
CA PRO A 323 11.53 2.15 13.26
C PRO A 323 11.10 3.15 12.19
N GLN A 324 11.31 4.44 12.39
CA GLN A 324 10.81 5.49 11.51
C GLN A 324 11.31 5.30 10.07
N VAL A 325 10.37 5.26 9.13
CA VAL A 325 10.66 5.23 7.68
C VAL A 325 11.29 6.55 7.26
N THR A 326 12.28 6.48 6.36
CA THR A 326 12.93 7.68 5.85
C THR A 326 12.22 8.23 4.61
N SER A 327 12.31 9.55 4.40
CA SER A 327 11.76 10.21 3.21
C SER A 327 12.35 9.63 1.92
N SER A 328 13.66 9.33 1.89
CA SER A 328 14.30 8.69 0.73
C SER A 328 13.75 7.29 0.44
N PHE A 329 13.42 6.52 1.48
CA PHE A 329 12.80 5.21 1.33
C PHE A 329 11.38 5.35 0.76
N ALA A 330 10.52 6.12 1.42
CA ALA A 330 9.10 6.25 1.08
C ALA A 330 8.85 6.85 -0.32
N THR A 331 9.71 7.79 -0.76
CA THR A 331 9.47 8.54 -2.00
C THR A 331 10.31 8.12 -3.19
N VAL A 332 11.35 7.33 -2.98
CA VAL A 332 12.27 6.90 -4.06
C VAL A 332 12.56 5.42 -3.97
N ALA A 333 13.29 4.96 -2.93
CA ALA A 333 13.89 3.64 -2.94
C ALA A 333 12.86 2.51 -2.99
N PHE A 334 11.77 2.62 -2.22
CA PHE A 334 10.75 1.58 -2.16
C PHE A 334 9.71 1.66 -3.28
N ARG A 335 9.83 2.64 -4.19
CA ARG A 335 9.02 2.72 -5.42
C ARG A 335 9.54 1.86 -6.57
N MET A 336 10.60 1.10 -6.34
CA MET A 336 11.15 0.14 -7.31
C MET A 336 10.08 -0.83 -7.84
N GLY A 337 9.06 -1.14 -7.04
CA GLY A 337 7.95 -2.01 -7.44
C GLY A 337 7.14 -1.49 -8.63
N HIS A 338 7.21 -0.19 -8.92
CA HIS A 338 6.49 0.39 -10.05
C HIS A 338 7.01 -0.13 -11.42
N SER A 339 8.29 -0.46 -11.54
CA SER A 339 8.83 -1.10 -12.76
C SER A 339 8.47 -2.58 -12.87
N GLN A 340 8.08 -3.22 -11.76
CA GLN A 340 7.77 -4.65 -11.73
C GLN A 340 6.32 -4.97 -12.10
N THR A 341 5.46 -3.95 -12.25
CA THR A 341 4.05 -4.10 -12.56
C THR A 341 3.86 -4.22 -14.07
N GLY A 342 3.29 -5.34 -14.52
CA GLY A 342 2.93 -5.53 -15.93
C GLY A 342 1.62 -4.82 -16.30
N ASP A 343 1.30 -4.81 -17.60
CA ASP A 343 0.13 -4.10 -18.13
C ASP A 343 -1.19 -4.91 -18.05
N VAL A 344 -1.19 -6.10 -17.46
CA VAL A 344 -2.38 -6.95 -17.38
C VAL A 344 -2.53 -7.64 -16.04
N PHE A 345 -3.76 -7.87 -15.61
CA PHE A 345 -4.14 -8.82 -14.58
C PHE A 345 -4.63 -10.11 -15.19
N LEU A 346 -3.98 -11.23 -14.87
CA LEU A 346 -4.46 -12.56 -15.20
C LEU A 346 -5.44 -13.03 -14.11
N ARG A 347 -6.57 -13.65 -14.52
CA ARG A 347 -7.56 -14.22 -13.62
C ARG A 347 -7.85 -15.67 -14.00
N LEU A 348 -7.60 -16.60 -13.09
CA LEU A 348 -7.61 -18.04 -13.36
C LEU A 348 -8.65 -18.76 -12.51
N ASP A 349 -9.25 -19.80 -13.11
CA ASP A 349 -10.10 -20.75 -12.42
C ASP A 349 -9.28 -21.75 -11.55
N GLU A 350 -9.95 -22.73 -10.98
CA GLU A 350 -9.33 -23.77 -10.12
C GLU A 350 -8.42 -24.73 -10.90
N ASN A 351 -8.60 -24.83 -12.21
CA ASN A 351 -7.77 -25.63 -13.10
C ASN A 351 -6.57 -24.86 -13.66
N ARG A 352 -6.43 -23.58 -13.26
CA ARG A 352 -5.42 -22.62 -13.77
C ARG A 352 -5.65 -22.22 -15.23
N GLU A 353 -6.89 -22.31 -15.69
CA GLU A 353 -7.30 -21.80 -16.99
C GLU A 353 -7.91 -20.40 -16.83
N PRO A 354 -7.74 -19.50 -17.79
CA PRO A 354 -8.38 -18.19 -17.72
C PRO A 354 -9.91 -18.31 -17.58
N ILE A 355 -10.50 -17.57 -16.66
CA ILE A 355 -11.95 -17.42 -16.55
C ILE A 355 -12.49 -16.67 -17.78
N GLU A 356 -13.80 -16.60 -17.95
CA GLU A 356 -14.40 -15.68 -18.93
C GLU A 356 -13.91 -14.26 -18.64
N ASN A 357 -13.35 -13.57 -19.63
CA ASN A 357 -12.61 -12.31 -19.47
C ASN A 357 -11.40 -12.41 -18.50
N GLY A 358 -10.71 -13.54 -18.53
CA GLY A 358 -9.61 -13.86 -17.60
C GLY A 358 -8.36 -13.01 -17.75
N VAL A 359 -8.19 -12.29 -18.86
CA VAL A 359 -7.13 -11.27 -19.02
C VAL A 359 -7.80 -9.90 -18.98
N MET A 360 -7.32 -9.03 -18.12
CA MET A 360 -7.81 -7.67 -17.93
C MET A 360 -6.63 -6.71 -18.01
N ASP A 361 -6.75 -5.63 -18.77
CA ASP A 361 -5.73 -4.59 -18.82
C ASP A 361 -5.58 -3.95 -17.45
N LEU A 362 -4.36 -3.57 -17.09
CA LEU A 362 -4.07 -2.93 -15.80
C LEU A 362 -4.93 -1.67 -15.62
N PHE A 363 -5.09 -0.89 -16.69
CA PHE A 363 -5.94 0.29 -16.71
C PHE A 363 -7.38 -0.02 -16.26
N ASP A 364 -7.98 -1.10 -16.77
CA ASP A 364 -9.36 -1.49 -16.42
C ASP A 364 -9.48 -2.05 -15.00
N GLY A 365 -8.37 -2.46 -14.40
CA GLY A 365 -8.30 -2.96 -13.03
C GLY A 365 -8.24 -1.88 -11.95
N PHE A 366 -8.02 -0.61 -12.32
CA PHE A 366 -8.00 0.51 -11.37
C PHE A 366 -9.41 0.97 -10.99
N TRP A 367 -9.62 1.22 -9.71
CA TRP A 367 -10.84 1.82 -9.12
C TRP A 367 -12.15 1.11 -9.49
N THR A 368 -12.09 -0.17 -9.85
CA THR A 368 -13.24 -1.03 -10.12
C THR A 368 -13.39 -2.10 -9.06
N THR A 369 -14.63 -2.40 -8.68
CA THR A 369 -14.93 -3.49 -7.74
C THR A 369 -15.58 -4.70 -8.45
N ARG A 370 -16.03 -4.51 -9.67
CA ARG A 370 -16.79 -5.51 -10.43
C ARG A 370 -16.13 -6.89 -10.51
N PRO A 371 -14.82 -7.03 -10.79
CA PRO A 371 -14.18 -8.34 -10.82
C PRO A 371 -14.28 -9.10 -9.49
N VAL A 372 -14.29 -8.36 -8.37
CA VAL A 372 -14.38 -8.92 -7.02
C VAL A 372 -15.83 -9.17 -6.61
N THR A 373 -16.76 -8.32 -7.05
CA THR A 373 -18.17 -8.39 -6.63
C THR A 373 -19.03 -9.29 -7.53
N GLU A 374 -18.69 -9.43 -8.82
CA GLU A 374 -19.55 -10.04 -9.82
C GLU A 374 -18.88 -11.15 -10.66
N GLU A 375 -17.53 -11.25 -10.67
CA GLU A 375 -16.80 -12.11 -11.60
C GLU A 375 -15.92 -13.16 -10.89
N GLY A 376 -16.41 -13.79 -9.85
CA GLY A 376 -15.75 -14.90 -9.17
C GLY A 376 -15.02 -14.54 -7.87
N GLY A 377 -15.10 -13.28 -7.42
CA GLY A 377 -14.48 -12.86 -6.17
C GLY A 377 -12.96 -12.71 -6.28
N ILE A 378 -12.27 -12.80 -5.14
CA ILE A 378 -10.82 -12.61 -5.08
C ILE A 378 -10.02 -13.81 -5.57
N ALA A 379 -10.60 -15.01 -5.59
CA ALA A 379 -9.85 -16.24 -5.85
C ALA A 379 -9.24 -16.31 -7.27
N PRO A 380 -9.96 -15.97 -8.36
CA PRO A 380 -9.38 -15.92 -9.69
C PRO A 380 -8.23 -14.91 -9.83
N ILE A 381 -8.35 -13.77 -9.16
CA ILE A 381 -7.34 -12.70 -9.18
C ILE A 381 -6.06 -13.18 -8.49
N LEU A 382 -6.17 -13.72 -7.27
CA LEU A 382 -5.02 -14.19 -6.51
C LEU A 382 -4.32 -15.39 -7.17
N ARG A 383 -5.07 -16.29 -7.87
CA ARG A 383 -4.44 -17.34 -8.68
C ARG A 383 -3.67 -16.76 -9.86
N GLY A 384 -4.23 -15.75 -10.52
CA GLY A 384 -3.57 -15.07 -11.64
C GLY A 384 -2.26 -14.41 -11.19
N VAL A 385 -2.31 -13.64 -10.11
CA VAL A 385 -1.13 -13.00 -9.49
C VAL A 385 -0.04 -14.02 -9.11
N ALA A 386 -0.44 -15.24 -8.67
CA ALA A 386 0.49 -16.32 -8.38
C ALA A 386 1.14 -16.95 -9.62
N ALA A 387 0.41 -16.96 -10.74
CA ALA A 387 0.84 -17.64 -11.96
C ALA A 387 1.59 -16.73 -12.94
N GLN A 388 1.30 -15.44 -12.92
CA GLN A 388 1.89 -14.44 -13.80
C GLN A 388 3.28 -14.06 -13.32
N THR A 389 4.28 -14.10 -14.22
CA THR A 389 5.62 -13.59 -13.93
C THR A 389 5.57 -12.06 -14.00
N GLN A 390 6.07 -11.40 -12.97
CA GLN A 390 6.15 -9.94 -12.91
C GLN A 390 7.08 -9.36 -13.99
N ALA A 391 6.97 -8.07 -14.25
CA ALA A 391 7.94 -7.34 -15.06
C ALA A 391 9.30 -7.23 -14.34
N ALA A 392 10.36 -6.95 -15.09
CA ALA A 392 11.70 -6.82 -14.57
C ALA A 392 11.83 -5.64 -13.60
N ASN A 393 12.69 -5.80 -12.60
CA ASN A 393 13.08 -4.68 -11.74
C ASN A 393 14.16 -3.86 -12.46
N ASP A 394 13.76 -2.82 -13.16
CA ASP A 394 14.64 -1.96 -13.96
C ASP A 394 14.19 -0.49 -13.92
N ILE A 395 14.50 0.29 -14.96
CA ILE A 395 14.11 1.70 -15.05
C ILE A 395 12.86 1.93 -15.88
N TYR A 396 12.27 0.87 -16.46
CA TYR A 396 11.14 0.98 -17.37
C TYR A 396 9.81 0.80 -16.63
N TYR A 397 8.78 1.43 -17.15
CA TYR A 397 7.41 1.35 -16.66
C TYR A 397 6.50 0.99 -17.83
N GLY A 398 5.55 0.10 -17.59
CA GLY A 398 4.55 -0.26 -18.56
C GLY A 398 3.72 0.93 -19.06
N GLU A 399 3.11 0.76 -20.20
CA GLU A 399 2.37 1.84 -20.90
C GLU A 399 1.20 2.35 -20.06
N ASP A 400 0.48 1.47 -19.37
CA ASP A 400 -0.65 1.84 -18.51
C ASP A 400 -0.22 2.70 -17.31
N LEU A 401 0.99 2.47 -16.77
CA LEU A 401 1.51 3.29 -15.68
C LEU A 401 2.05 4.64 -16.14
N ARG A 402 2.53 4.73 -17.38
CA ARG A 402 3.15 5.96 -17.89
C ARG A 402 2.18 6.90 -18.59
N ASN A 403 1.14 6.37 -19.21
CA ASN A 403 0.27 7.18 -20.05
C ASN A 403 -1.21 7.07 -19.68
N HIS A 404 -1.62 5.99 -19.05
CA HIS A 404 -3.01 5.68 -18.72
C HIS A 404 -3.31 5.65 -17.23
N LEU A 405 -2.33 5.95 -16.35
CA LEU A 405 -2.55 5.83 -14.91
C LEU A 405 -3.79 6.64 -14.49
N PHE A 406 -4.82 5.94 -14.04
CA PHE A 406 -6.11 6.45 -13.56
C PHE A 406 -6.94 7.25 -14.57
N GLY A 407 -6.59 7.24 -15.85
CA GLY A 407 -7.36 7.93 -16.88
C GLY A 407 -6.72 7.84 -18.26
N MET A 408 -7.44 8.32 -19.27
CA MET A 408 -6.93 8.38 -20.64
C MET A 408 -5.96 9.54 -20.83
N PRO A 409 -4.97 9.43 -21.72
CA PRO A 409 -4.08 10.52 -22.09
C PRO A 409 -4.85 11.79 -22.45
N GLY A 410 -4.48 12.94 -21.87
CA GLY A 410 -5.18 14.21 -22.06
C GLY A 410 -6.57 14.33 -21.41
N ALA A 411 -7.08 13.26 -20.81
CA ALA A 411 -8.38 13.19 -20.14
C ALA A 411 -8.28 12.65 -18.70
N GLY A 412 -7.24 13.05 -17.98
CA GLY A 412 -7.01 12.65 -16.58
C GLY A 412 -5.95 11.59 -16.39
N GLY A 413 -5.41 11.01 -17.46
CA GLY A 413 -4.28 10.09 -17.41
C GLY A 413 -3.03 10.76 -16.82
N MET A 414 -2.31 9.99 -16.02
CA MET A 414 -1.10 10.43 -15.34
C MET A 414 0.09 9.57 -15.75
N ASP A 415 1.29 10.01 -15.37
CA ASP A 415 2.55 9.32 -15.61
C ASP A 415 3.21 9.03 -14.27
N LEU A 416 3.25 7.76 -13.87
CA LEU A 416 3.78 7.36 -12.57
C LEU A 416 5.28 7.62 -12.44
N CYS A 417 6.09 7.39 -13.49
CA CYS A 417 7.51 7.71 -13.46
C CYS A 417 7.75 9.22 -13.26
N ALA A 418 7.01 10.06 -14.01
CA ALA A 418 7.11 11.51 -13.85
C ALA A 418 6.67 11.98 -12.44
N ILE A 419 5.64 11.34 -11.88
CA ILE A 419 5.15 11.61 -10.50
C ILE A 419 6.20 11.18 -9.47
N ASP A 420 6.85 10.05 -9.64
CA ASP A 420 7.88 9.56 -8.71
C ASP A 420 9.07 10.52 -8.64
N ILE A 421 9.57 10.96 -9.80
CA ILE A 421 10.63 11.95 -9.87
C ILE A 421 10.18 13.28 -9.21
N GLN A 422 8.95 13.71 -9.50
CA GLN A 422 8.40 14.95 -8.94
C GLN A 422 8.23 14.87 -7.43
N ARG A 423 7.82 13.70 -6.90
CA ARG A 423 7.69 13.47 -5.46
C ARG A 423 9.04 13.47 -4.73
N GLY A 424 10.06 12.85 -5.31
CA GLY A 424 11.42 12.93 -4.78
C GLY A 424 11.92 14.39 -4.68
N ARG A 425 11.62 15.21 -5.70
CA ARG A 425 11.91 16.65 -5.69
C ARG A 425 11.10 17.39 -4.62
N ASP A 426 9.80 17.08 -4.50
CA ASP A 426 8.90 17.68 -3.50
C ASP A 426 9.39 17.47 -2.06
N HIS A 427 9.91 16.27 -1.79
CA HIS A 427 10.46 15.92 -0.47
C HIS A 427 11.91 16.36 -0.27
N GLY A 428 12.54 16.96 -1.28
CA GLY A 428 13.95 17.34 -1.23
C GLY A 428 14.88 16.16 -0.97
N VAL A 429 14.61 15.04 -1.64
CA VAL A 429 15.48 13.87 -1.52
C VAL A 429 16.87 14.22 -2.02
N PRO A 430 17.94 13.97 -1.21
CA PRO A 430 19.30 14.30 -1.59
C PRO A 430 19.78 13.45 -2.77
N TYR A 431 20.85 13.90 -3.43
CA TYR A 431 21.46 13.11 -4.50
C TYR A 431 21.97 11.76 -3.98
N TYR A 432 21.97 10.75 -4.84
CA TYR A 432 22.40 9.40 -4.51
C TYR A 432 23.82 9.35 -3.86
N GLY A 433 24.73 10.21 -4.32
CA GLY A 433 26.07 10.32 -3.74
C GLY A 433 26.04 10.74 -2.27
N ASP A 434 25.15 11.66 -1.91
CA ASP A 434 25.01 12.17 -0.53
C ASP A 434 24.34 11.14 0.38
N VAL A 435 23.40 10.35 -0.17
CA VAL A 435 22.74 9.26 0.57
C VAL A 435 23.71 8.12 0.86
N ARG A 436 24.68 7.90 -0.03
CA ARG A 436 25.65 6.80 0.08
C ARG A 436 26.86 7.14 0.94
N ALA A 437 27.20 8.41 1.10
CA ALA A 437 28.37 8.87 1.85
C ALA A 437 28.20 8.70 3.38
#